data_2582b70cf60be1f281969d5263353319
#
_entry.id   2582b70cf60be1f281969d5263353319
#
_cell.length_a   1.000
_cell.length_b   1.000
_cell.length_c   1.000
_cell.angle_alpha   90.00
_cell.angle_beta   90.00
_cell.angle_gamma   90.00
#
_symmetry.space_group_name_H-M   'P 1'
#
loop_
_entity.id
_entity.type
_entity.pdbx_description
1 polymer ?
#
loop_
_entity_poly.entity_id
_entity_poly.type
_entity_poly.pdbx_seq_one_letter_code
_entity_poly.pdbx_strand_id
1 'polypeptide(L)'
;RNWATNKIIIDSNGLNYQGEDDTYTVEYSTDGLSLAITYMDATQGWIPTTDDDVTDAPVKLNTEGIFGYGEAGSGDLSMTNLVSDAGVVATDVTGVGTIRSGPAACEYGNDKGIFGFGYASGSNAGMTNLVSNAGVVATDVSAVGTVRRYPAACTYGGDKGIFGYGYAGSLSSLTNLVSNAGVVATDTTGVGTARRSLAACEYGGDKGIFGFGFDSGILGMTNLVSNAGVVATDTAAVGTARLYLAACSYGGDKGIFGYGDNDAGTEYSLTNLVSNAGVVASDVTGVGTGRSHLAACEYGSTKGIFGYGMTTLSMTNLVSDAGVVATDVTGVGTGRNSLAACSFN
;
A
#
# COMPACT_ATOMS: atom_id res chain seq x y z
N ARG A 1 -36.98 5.20 -19.51
CA ARG A 1 -36.18 5.00 -18.33
C ARG A 1 -34.91 5.86 -18.47
N ASN A 2 -34.63 6.71 -17.48
CA ASN A 2 -33.54 7.69 -17.52
C ASN A 2 -32.63 7.51 -16.27
N TRP A 3 -32.10 6.34 -16.08
CA TRP A 3 -31.26 6.01 -14.92
C TRP A 3 -29.92 6.76 -14.94
N ALA A 4 -29.42 7.15 -16.12
CA ALA A 4 -28.24 8.03 -16.20
C ALA A 4 -28.44 9.39 -15.49
N THR A 5 -29.69 9.88 -15.43
CA THR A 5 -30.05 11.11 -14.73
C THR A 5 -30.59 10.85 -13.31
N ASN A 6 -31.35 9.74 -13.14
CA ASN A 6 -31.97 9.36 -11.88
C ASN A 6 -31.55 7.90 -11.57
N LYS A 7 -30.43 7.75 -10.88
CA LYS A 7 -29.84 6.47 -10.51
C LYS A 7 -30.79 5.61 -9.69
N ILE A 8 -30.75 4.32 -9.89
CA ILE A 8 -31.34 3.34 -8.98
C ILE A 8 -30.32 3.01 -7.90
N ILE A 9 -30.70 3.15 -6.64
CA ILE A 9 -29.91 2.76 -5.49
C ILE A 9 -30.52 1.48 -4.94
N ILE A 10 -29.70 0.45 -4.74
CA ILE A 10 -30.07 -0.81 -4.10
C ILE A 10 -29.65 -0.74 -2.63
N ASP A 11 -30.64 -0.80 -1.75
CA ASP A 11 -30.45 -1.01 -0.32
C ASP A 11 -30.61 -2.51 -0.04
N SER A 12 -29.52 -3.18 0.29
CA SER A 12 -29.50 -4.62 0.58
C SER A 12 -30.02 -4.98 1.95
N ASN A 13 -30.38 -3.99 2.78
CA ASN A 13 -30.95 -4.14 4.12
C ASN A 13 -30.09 -5.02 5.05
N GLY A 14 -28.80 -4.71 5.12
CA GLY A 14 -27.83 -5.41 5.96
C GLY A 14 -27.36 -6.75 5.42
N LEU A 15 -27.69 -7.08 4.17
CA LEU A 15 -27.23 -8.30 3.49
C LEU A 15 -26.15 -7.96 2.46
N ASN A 16 -25.33 -8.94 2.11
CA ASN A 16 -24.33 -8.77 1.06
C ASN A 16 -24.97 -8.51 -0.32
N TYR A 17 -24.21 -7.83 -1.18
CA TYR A 17 -24.50 -7.67 -2.60
C TYR A 17 -23.29 -8.14 -3.42
N GLN A 18 -23.44 -9.17 -4.24
CA GLN A 18 -22.34 -9.81 -5.00
C GLN A 18 -21.14 -10.24 -4.10
N GLY A 19 -21.40 -10.64 -2.86
CA GLY A 19 -20.37 -11.03 -1.89
C GLY A 19 -19.79 -9.89 -1.05
N GLU A 20 -20.11 -8.63 -1.39
CA GLU A 20 -19.70 -7.45 -0.62
C GLU A 20 -20.76 -7.10 0.44
N ASP A 21 -20.32 -6.58 1.59
CA ASP A 21 -21.22 -6.13 2.66
C ASP A 21 -22.00 -4.85 2.26
N ASP A 22 -23.00 -4.46 3.08
CA ASP A 22 -23.87 -3.32 2.81
C ASP A 22 -23.27 -1.94 3.18
N THR A 23 -21.97 -1.85 3.37
CA THR A 23 -21.31 -0.60 3.75
C THR A 23 -21.11 0.36 2.58
N TYR A 24 -21.37 -0.09 1.36
CA TYR A 24 -21.29 0.74 0.15
C TYR A 24 -22.64 0.87 -0.55
N THR A 25 -22.78 1.94 -1.34
CA THR A 25 -24.00 2.20 -2.11
C THR A 25 -23.93 1.53 -3.48
N VAL A 26 -24.79 0.57 -3.75
CA VAL A 26 -24.93 -0.06 -5.08
C VAL A 26 -25.81 0.84 -5.95
N GLU A 27 -25.26 1.35 -7.04
CA GLU A 27 -25.96 2.25 -7.96
C GLU A 27 -26.00 1.69 -9.38
N TYR A 28 -27.15 1.81 -10.05
CA TYR A 28 -27.33 1.54 -11.46
C TYR A 28 -27.72 2.81 -12.19
N SER A 29 -26.89 3.22 -13.17
CA SER A 29 -27.02 4.50 -13.87
C SER A 29 -27.10 4.39 -15.38
N THR A 30 -27.27 3.19 -15.95
CA THR A 30 -27.37 2.98 -17.40
C THR A 30 -28.80 3.13 -17.89
N ASP A 31 -29.04 4.04 -18.86
CA ASP A 31 -30.35 4.25 -19.43
C ASP A 31 -30.82 3.02 -20.23
N GLY A 32 -32.06 2.61 -19.95
CA GLY A 32 -32.68 1.48 -20.64
C GLY A 32 -32.39 0.12 -20.01
N LEU A 33 -31.52 0.03 -19.02
CA LEU A 33 -31.19 -1.20 -18.28
C LEU A 33 -32.46 -1.84 -17.69
N SER A 34 -32.48 -3.17 -17.64
CA SER A 34 -33.46 -3.98 -16.95
C SER A 34 -32.72 -4.84 -15.93
N LEU A 35 -32.97 -4.60 -14.64
CA LEU A 35 -32.30 -5.29 -13.56
C LEU A 35 -33.24 -6.32 -12.92
N ALA A 36 -32.79 -7.56 -12.77
CA ALA A 36 -33.38 -8.54 -11.86
C ALA A 36 -32.30 -9.04 -10.92
N ILE A 37 -32.57 -9.02 -9.62
CA ILE A 37 -31.68 -9.49 -8.56
C ILE A 37 -32.29 -10.71 -7.87
N THR A 38 -31.43 -11.65 -7.48
CA THR A 38 -31.83 -12.87 -6.76
C THR A 38 -30.97 -13.03 -5.51
N TYR A 39 -31.60 -13.29 -4.36
CA TYR A 39 -30.87 -13.63 -3.15
C TYR A 39 -30.35 -15.07 -3.25
N MET A 40 -29.07 -15.28 -3.09
CA MET A 40 -28.40 -16.57 -3.17
C MET A 40 -28.20 -17.22 -1.80
N ASP A 41 -27.43 -16.56 -0.93
CA ASP A 41 -27.11 -17.03 0.41
C ASP A 41 -26.51 -15.87 1.26
N ALA A 42 -26.14 -16.17 2.52
CA ALA A 42 -25.60 -15.15 3.43
C ALA A 42 -24.21 -14.64 3.03
N THR A 43 -23.46 -15.36 2.19
CA THR A 43 -22.12 -14.99 1.76
C THR A 43 -22.16 -14.14 0.50
N GLN A 44 -22.93 -14.56 -0.51
CA GLN A 44 -23.06 -13.86 -1.78
C GLN A 44 -24.11 -12.74 -1.71
N GLY A 45 -25.13 -12.91 -0.88
CA GLY A 45 -26.23 -11.96 -0.74
C GLY A 45 -27.10 -11.89 -1.99
N TRP A 46 -27.39 -10.67 -2.46
CA TRP A 46 -28.14 -10.38 -3.67
C TRP A 46 -27.22 -10.38 -4.90
N ILE A 47 -27.62 -11.06 -5.95
CA ILE A 47 -26.86 -11.16 -7.22
C ILE A 47 -27.76 -10.72 -8.38
N PRO A 48 -27.29 -9.80 -9.26
CA PRO A 48 -27.99 -9.48 -10.51
C PRO A 48 -27.97 -10.69 -11.45
N THR A 49 -29.12 -11.03 -12.03
CA THR A 49 -29.28 -12.23 -12.86
C THR A 49 -29.67 -11.93 -14.31
N THR A 50 -29.99 -10.68 -14.63
CA THR A 50 -30.36 -10.24 -15.99
C THR A 50 -29.62 -8.98 -16.43
N ASP A 51 -28.48 -8.72 -15.83
CA ASP A 51 -27.63 -7.61 -16.18
C ASP A 51 -26.52 -8.10 -17.11
N ASP A 52 -26.40 -7.48 -18.28
CA ASP A 52 -25.28 -7.74 -19.20
C ASP A 52 -23.96 -7.16 -18.68
N ASP A 53 -24.00 -6.35 -17.62
CA ASP A 53 -22.86 -5.66 -17.01
C ASP A 53 -22.66 -6.16 -15.56
N VAL A 54 -22.19 -7.41 -15.42
CA VAL A 54 -21.89 -8.08 -14.13
C VAL A 54 -20.73 -7.38 -13.37
N THR A 55 -20.18 -6.34 -13.96
CA THR A 55 -19.04 -5.58 -13.40
C THR A 55 -19.45 -4.36 -12.56
N ASP A 56 -20.75 -4.12 -12.39
CA ASP A 56 -21.25 -2.90 -11.75
C ASP A 56 -21.30 -2.94 -10.20
N ALA A 57 -20.85 -4.01 -9.54
CA ALA A 57 -20.54 -3.89 -8.13
C ALA A 57 -19.36 -2.93 -8.00
N PRO A 58 -19.51 -1.81 -7.32
CA PRO A 58 -18.38 -0.90 -7.14
C PRO A 58 -17.25 -1.67 -6.47
N VAL A 59 -16.07 -1.60 -7.05
CA VAL A 59 -14.87 -2.08 -6.36
C VAL A 59 -14.77 -1.27 -5.08
N LYS A 60 -14.85 -1.93 -3.93
CA LYS A 60 -14.64 -1.27 -2.65
C LYS A 60 -13.18 -0.84 -2.61
N LEU A 61 -12.95 0.46 -2.67
CA LEU A 61 -11.61 1.01 -2.53
C LEU A 61 -11.34 1.25 -1.04
N ASN A 62 -10.15 0.94 -0.59
CA ASN A 62 -9.74 1.16 0.78
C ASN A 62 -9.85 2.64 1.15
N THR A 63 -10.55 2.94 2.23
CA THR A 63 -10.81 4.31 2.67
C THR A 63 -9.94 4.75 3.83
N GLU A 64 -9.40 3.82 4.59
CA GLU A 64 -8.59 4.07 5.79
C GLU A 64 -7.19 3.52 5.63
N GLY A 65 -6.23 4.09 6.38
CA GLY A 65 -4.84 3.66 6.37
C GLY A 65 -4.31 3.37 7.77
N ILE A 66 -3.15 2.73 7.82
CA ILE A 66 -2.45 2.45 9.08
C ILE A 66 -0.93 2.58 8.87
N PHE A 67 -0.30 3.39 9.72
CA PHE A 67 1.16 3.39 9.92
C PHE A 67 1.51 2.43 11.06
N GLY A 68 2.53 1.61 10.90
CA GLY A 68 2.90 0.65 11.94
C GLY A 68 4.38 0.33 12.04
N TYR A 69 4.79 -0.09 13.26
CA TYR A 69 6.14 -0.49 13.57
C TYR A 69 7.18 0.65 13.44
N GLY A 70 8.44 0.32 13.15
CA GLY A 70 9.52 1.29 13.00
C GLY A 70 10.39 1.39 14.24
N GLU A 71 11.23 2.42 14.29
CA GLU A 71 12.11 2.70 15.42
C GLU A 71 12.03 4.17 15.86
N ALA A 72 12.22 4.41 17.15
CA ALA A 72 12.44 5.72 17.75
C ALA A 72 13.69 5.69 18.63
N GLY A 73 14.06 6.80 19.25
CA GLY A 73 15.26 6.88 20.07
C GLY A 73 15.38 5.84 21.19
N SER A 74 14.27 5.17 21.54
CA SER A 74 14.20 4.09 22.54
C SER A 74 14.36 2.67 21.95
N GLY A 75 14.45 2.53 20.63
CA GLY A 75 14.56 1.26 19.91
C GLY A 75 13.36 0.93 19.02
N ASP A 76 13.28 -0.33 18.60
CA ASP A 76 12.22 -0.83 17.75
C ASP A 76 10.84 -0.76 18.43
N LEU A 77 9.80 -0.54 17.63
CA LEU A 77 8.41 -0.35 18.06
C LEU A 77 7.47 -1.31 17.32
N SER A 78 6.28 -1.55 17.92
CA SER A 78 5.15 -2.24 17.26
C SER A 78 3.86 -1.41 17.30
N MET A 79 3.91 -0.17 17.81
CA MET A 79 2.75 0.73 17.84
C MET A 79 2.25 1.07 16.45
N THR A 80 0.98 1.45 16.37
CA THR A 80 0.33 1.85 15.12
C THR A 80 -0.43 3.16 15.27
N ASN A 81 -0.69 3.81 14.14
CA ASN A 81 -1.56 4.98 14.04
C ASN A 81 -2.50 4.77 12.86
N LEU A 82 -3.79 4.83 13.12
CA LEU A 82 -4.80 4.77 12.08
C LEU A 82 -4.86 6.11 11.32
N VAL A 83 -5.22 6.04 10.05
CA VAL A 83 -5.50 7.19 9.19
C VAL A 83 -6.95 7.08 8.76
N SER A 84 -7.75 8.10 9.03
CA SER A 84 -9.15 8.12 8.61
C SER A 84 -9.29 8.37 7.09
N ASP A 85 -10.48 8.18 6.57
CA ASP A 85 -10.91 8.52 5.20
C ASP A 85 -10.70 10.01 4.83
N ALA A 86 -10.58 10.87 5.83
CA ALA A 86 -10.23 12.29 5.66
C ALA A 86 -8.72 12.58 5.72
N GLY A 87 -7.86 11.55 5.87
CA GLY A 87 -6.40 11.70 6.01
C GLY A 87 -5.94 12.19 7.39
N VAL A 88 -6.78 12.04 8.42
CA VAL A 88 -6.43 12.43 9.79
C VAL A 88 -5.75 11.26 10.50
N VAL A 89 -4.51 11.48 10.96
CA VAL A 89 -3.76 10.48 11.73
C VAL A 89 -4.24 10.49 13.18
N ALA A 90 -4.60 9.31 13.69
CA ALA A 90 -4.98 9.11 15.08
C ALA A 90 -3.76 9.00 16.02
N THR A 91 -3.98 9.14 17.31
CA THR A 91 -2.95 8.92 18.35
C THR A 91 -2.46 7.48 18.36
N ASP A 92 -1.32 7.24 19.01
CA ASP A 92 -0.70 5.92 19.11
C ASP A 92 -1.64 4.87 19.70
N VAL A 93 -1.72 3.73 19.01
CA VAL A 93 -2.37 2.50 19.49
C VAL A 93 -1.27 1.56 20.01
N THR A 94 -1.53 0.92 21.14
CA THR A 94 -0.60 -0.05 21.74
C THR A 94 -0.22 -1.12 20.72
N GLY A 95 1.07 -1.34 20.55
CA GLY A 95 1.62 -2.26 19.57
C GLY A 95 1.25 -3.73 19.83
N VAL A 96 1.10 -4.47 18.75
CA VAL A 96 0.86 -5.92 18.73
C VAL A 96 1.99 -6.61 17.98
N GLY A 97 2.38 -7.79 18.44
CA GLY A 97 3.46 -8.60 17.87
C GLY A 97 4.87 -8.10 18.20
N THR A 98 5.85 -8.69 17.55
CA THR A 98 7.28 -8.41 17.78
C THR A 98 7.64 -7.02 17.29
N ILE A 99 8.23 -6.22 18.17
CA ILE A 99 8.80 -4.90 17.82
C ILE A 99 9.86 -5.05 16.74
N ARG A 100 9.83 -4.21 15.70
CA ARG A 100 10.78 -4.27 14.58
C ARG A 100 10.83 -3.00 13.76
N SER A 101 11.97 -2.78 13.10
CA SER A 101 12.17 -1.72 12.11
C SER A 101 12.36 -2.28 10.69
N GLY A 102 12.19 -1.45 9.69
CA GLY A 102 12.34 -1.82 8.28
C GLY A 102 11.43 -2.94 7.78
N PRO A 103 10.17 -3.08 8.26
CA PRO A 103 9.20 -3.95 7.63
C PRO A 103 8.70 -3.33 6.31
N ALA A 104 7.90 -4.11 5.56
CA ALA A 104 7.06 -3.61 4.50
C ALA A 104 5.58 -3.92 4.80
N ALA A 105 4.67 -3.29 4.07
CA ALA A 105 3.25 -3.56 4.18
C ALA A 105 2.56 -3.38 2.83
N CYS A 106 1.48 -4.12 2.62
CA CYS A 106 0.59 -4.00 1.48
C CYS A 106 -0.83 -4.42 1.88
N GLU A 107 -1.75 -4.26 0.97
CA GLU A 107 -3.13 -4.66 1.11
C GLU A 107 -3.33 -6.09 0.60
N TYR A 108 -4.41 -6.74 1.04
CA TYR A 108 -4.92 -8.00 0.52
C TYR A 108 -6.42 -8.11 0.79
N GLY A 109 -7.12 -8.91 0.00
CA GLY A 109 -8.55 -9.23 0.22
C GLY A 109 -9.46 -8.02 0.07
N ASN A 110 -9.05 -6.99 -0.66
CA ASN A 110 -9.73 -5.71 -0.94
C ASN A 110 -9.91 -4.76 0.25
N ASP A 111 -9.88 -5.25 1.49
CA ASP A 111 -10.26 -4.47 2.68
C ASP A 111 -9.31 -4.67 3.87
N LYS A 112 -8.21 -5.37 3.69
CA LYS A 112 -7.27 -5.79 4.74
C LYS A 112 -5.84 -5.43 4.40
N GLY A 113 -5.01 -5.33 5.45
CA GLY A 113 -3.59 -5.06 5.31
C GLY A 113 -2.72 -6.17 5.93
N ILE A 114 -1.45 -6.19 5.56
CA ILE A 114 -0.45 -7.08 6.13
C ILE A 114 0.89 -6.35 6.29
N PHE A 115 1.46 -6.40 7.49
CA PHE A 115 2.84 -6.04 7.74
C PHE A 115 3.72 -7.28 7.69
N GLY A 116 4.91 -7.21 7.09
CA GLY A 116 5.79 -8.36 7.01
C GLY A 116 7.27 -8.01 7.01
N PHE A 117 8.07 -9.01 7.42
CA PHE A 117 9.54 -8.93 7.43
C PHE A 117 10.07 -7.86 8.39
N GLY A 118 11.31 -7.38 8.17
CA GLY A 118 11.94 -6.33 8.94
C GLY A 118 13.19 -6.78 9.71
N TYR A 119 13.54 -6.02 10.74
CA TYR A 119 14.68 -6.26 11.62
C TYR A 119 14.22 -6.20 13.08
N ALA A 120 14.49 -7.23 13.83
CA ALA A 120 14.08 -7.38 15.22
C ALA A 120 15.18 -8.04 16.04
N SER A 121 15.44 -7.54 17.24
CA SER A 121 16.38 -8.14 18.19
C SER A 121 17.75 -8.46 17.58
N GLY A 122 18.27 -7.59 16.70
CA GLY A 122 19.59 -7.74 16.09
C GLY A 122 19.63 -8.66 14.86
N SER A 123 18.50 -9.16 14.36
CA SER A 123 18.43 -10.12 13.26
C SER A 123 17.34 -9.77 12.25
N ASN A 124 17.49 -10.22 11.00
CA ASN A 124 16.43 -10.14 10.01
C ASN A 124 15.22 -10.95 10.48
N ALA A 125 14.04 -10.43 10.26
CA ALA A 125 12.76 -11.01 10.64
C ALA A 125 11.93 -11.39 9.39
N GLY A 126 11.02 -12.34 9.55
CA GLY A 126 10.15 -12.79 8.47
C GLY A 126 8.70 -13.02 8.93
N MET A 127 8.39 -12.74 10.23
CA MET A 127 7.01 -12.82 10.72
C MET A 127 6.14 -11.80 10.01
N THR A 128 4.84 -12.08 9.96
CA THR A 128 3.83 -11.17 9.44
C THR A 128 2.73 -10.92 10.44
N ASN A 129 2.05 -9.79 10.31
CA ASN A 129 0.88 -9.43 11.11
C ASN A 129 -0.23 -8.96 10.17
N LEU A 130 -1.35 -9.65 10.23
CA LEU A 130 -2.54 -9.28 9.47
C LEU A 130 -3.21 -8.07 10.11
N VAL A 131 -3.79 -7.21 9.28
CA VAL A 131 -4.62 -6.08 9.68
C VAL A 131 -6.02 -6.36 9.18
N SER A 132 -7.00 -6.33 10.08
CA SER A 132 -8.40 -6.51 9.71
C SER A 132 -8.96 -5.25 9.02
N ASN A 133 -10.13 -5.36 8.43
CA ASN A 133 -10.88 -4.22 7.87
C ASN A 133 -11.31 -3.16 8.91
N ALA A 134 -11.12 -3.43 10.20
CA ALA A 134 -11.30 -2.45 11.29
C ALA A 134 -9.96 -1.88 11.79
N GLY A 135 -8.85 -2.06 11.06
CA GLY A 135 -7.52 -1.58 11.46
C GLY A 135 -6.89 -2.30 12.66
N VAL A 136 -7.42 -3.48 13.04
CA VAL A 136 -6.89 -4.25 14.18
C VAL A 136 -5.76 -5.15 13.71
N VAL A 137 -4.57 -4.94 14.29
CA VAL A 137 -3.37 -5.76 14.01
C VAL A 137 -3.44 -7.06 14.81
N ALA A 138 -3.29 -8.19 14.11
CA ALA A 138 -3.22 -9.52 14.72
C ALA A 138 -1.80 -9.84 15.26
N THR A 139 -1.69 -10.87 16.08
CA THR A 139 -0.41 -11.39 16.59
C THR A 139 0.45 -11.95 15.45
N ASP A 140 1.74 -12.17 15.73
CA ASP A 140 2.70 -12.68 14.75
C ASP A 140 2.27 -14.01 14.13
N VAL A 141 2.32 -14.06 12.81
CA VAL A 141 2.29 -15.29 12.02
C VAL A 141 3.73 -15.69 11.69
N SER A 142 4.04 -16.97 11.81
CA SER A 142 5.39 -17.49 11.59
C SER A 142 5.91 -17.12 10.20
N ALA A 143 7.23 -16.85 10.14
CA ALA A 143 7.93 -16.51 8.90
C ALA A 143 7.76 -17.59 7.81
N VAL A 144 7.57 -17.14 6.57
CA VAL A 144 7.61 -17.97 5.36
C VAL A 144 8.68 -17.41 4.42
N GLY A 145 9.54 -18.29 3.91
CA GLY A 145 10.64 -17.90 3.02
C GLY A 145 11.82 -17.24 3.74
N THR A 146 12.68 -16.60 2.97
CA THR A 146 13.93 -16.00 3.43
C THR A 146 13.68 -14.72 4.22
N VAL A 147 14.08 -14.71 5.49
CA VAL A 147 13.97 -13.53 6.38
C VAL A 147 14.84 -12.38 5.88
N ARG A 148 14.28 -11.17 5.86
CA ARG A 148 14.98 -9.98 5.31
C ARG A 148 14.41 -8.68 5.86
N ARG A 149 15.24 -7.64 5.84
CA ARG A 149 14.86 -6.27 6.22
C ARG A 149 14.85 -5.35 5.01
N TYR A 150 14.15 -4.23 5.11
CA TYR A 150 13.99 -3.22 4.08
C TYR A 150 13.54 -3.78 2.71
N PRO A 151 12.60 -4.75 2.67
CA PRO A 151 11.91 -5.06 1.45
C PRO A 151 10.92 -3.93 1.12
N ALA A 152 10.26 -4.03 -0.05
CA ALA A 152 9.06 -3.25 -0.34
C ALA A 152 7.88 -4.20 -0.56
N ALA A 153 6.67 -3.65 -0.56
CA ALA A 153 5.46 -4.41 -0.85
C ALA A 153 4.43 -3.53 -1.55
N CYS A 154 3.61 -4.15 -2.39
CA CYS A 154 2.47 -3.51 -3.03
C CYS A 154 1.36 -4.54 -3.31
N THR A 155 0.21 -4.05 -3.69
CA THR A 155 -0.93 -4.84 -4.16
C THR A 155 -0.75 -5.22 -5.63
N TYR A 156 -1.35 -6.34 -6.04
CA TYR A 156 -1.50 -6.77 -7.43
C TYR A 156 -2.76 -7.64 -7.57
N GLY A 157 -3.30 -7.74 -8.81
CA GLY A 157 -4.48 -8.54 -9.10
C GLY A 157 -5.74 -8.06 -8.39
N GLY A 158 -5.74 -6.81 -7.93
CA GLY A 158 -6.82 -6.15 -7.21
C GLY A 158 -6.93 -6.54 -5.72
N ASP A 159 -6.68 -7.80 -5.37
CA ASP A 159 -6.95 -8.35 -4.03
C ASP A 159 -5.79 -9.10 -3.38
N LYS A 160 -4.59 -9.07 -3.98
CA LYS A 160 -3.40 -9.81 -3.54
C LYS A 160 -2.22 -8.89 -3.29
N GLY A 161 -1.30 -9.34 -2.43
CA GLY A 161 -0.07 -8.59 -2.15
C GLY A 161 1.20 -9.30 -2.61
N ILE A 162 2.28 -8.55 -2.71
CA ILE A 162 3.62 -9.07 -2.99
C ILE A 162 4.65 -8.33 -2.14
N PHE A 163 5.48 -9.08 -1.41
CA PHE A 163 6.70 -8.59 -0.80
C PHE A 163 7.88 -8.85 -1.74
N GLY A 164 8.78 -7.90 -1.92
CA GLY A 164 9.91 -8.08 -2.80
C GLY A 164 11.20 -7.43 -2.33
N TYR A 165 12.32 -8.01 -2.81
CA TYR A 165 13.67 -7.46 -2.59
C TYR A 165 14.09 -7.46 -1.12
N GLY A 166 15.01 -6.55 -0.72
CA GLY A 166 15.47 -6.37 0.65
C GLY A 166 16.87 -6.92 0.91
N TYR A 167 17.23 -7.05 2.21
CA TYR A 167 18.55 -7.51 2.66
C TYR A 167 18.43 -8.73 3.58
N ALA A 168 18.98 -9.85 3.14
CA ALA A 168 18.95 -11.15 3.81
C ALA A 168 20.34 -11.64 4.29
N GLY A 169 21.24 -10.72 4.66
CA GLY A 169 22.68 -10.99 4.80
C GLY A 169 23.45 -10.63 3.54
N SER A 170 22.78 -10.67 2.40
CA SER A 170 23.15 -10.08 1.11
C SER A 170 21.91 -9.41 0.50
N LEU A 171 22.10 -8.61 -0.53
CA LEU A 171 20.99 -8.03 -1.28
C LEU A 171 20.18 -9.13 -1.95
N SER A 172 18.87 -8.95 -2.00
CA SER A 172 17.92 -9.93 -2.50
C SER A 172 17.01 -9.33 -3.57
N SER A 173 16.64 -10.13 -4.56
CA SER A 173 15.55 -9.85 -5.50
C SER A 173 14.40 -10.87 -5.38
N LEU A 174 14.43 -11.73 -4.36
CA LEU A 174 13.36 -12.68 -4.06
C LEU A 174 12.03 -11.97 -3.82
N THR A 175 10.93 -12.62 -4.17
CA THR A 175 9.59 -12.16 -3.86
C THR A 175 8.76 -13.23 -3.16
N ASN A 176 7.76 -12.80 -2.40
CA ASN A 176 6.75 -13.66 -1.77
C ASN A 176 5.38 -13.11 -2.11
N LEU A 177 4.56 -13.90 -2.75
CA LEU A 177 3.17 -13.56 -3.04
C LEU A 177 2.32 -13.70 -1.78
N VAL A 178 1.34 -12.84 -1.63
CA VAL A 178 0.32 -12.88 -0.58
C VAL A 178 -1.02 -13.14 -1.25
N SER A 179 -1.71 -14.19 -0.82
CA SER A 179 -3.05 -14.47 -1.32
C SER A 179 -4.09 -13.47 -0.79
N ASN A 180 -5.28 -13.46 -1.38
CA ASN A 180 -6.41 -12.68 -0.89
C ASN A 180 -6.93 -13.10 0.52
N ALA A 181 -6.44 -14.21 1.05
CA ALA A 181 -6.65 -14.63 2.45
C ALA A 181 -5.49 -14.23 3.39
N GLY A 182 -4.52 -13.41 2.93
CA GLY A 182 -3.36 -12.99 3.72
C GLY A 182 -2.29 -14.08 3.93
N VAL A 183 -2.32 -15.17 3.15
CA VAL A 183 -1.33 -16.25 3.26
C VAL A 183 -0.12 -15.91 2.40
N VAL A 184 1.05 -15.81 3.04
CA VAL A 184 2.33 -15.58 2.36
C VAL A 184 2.86 -16.89 1.77
N ALA A 185 3.18 -16.87 0.49
CA ALA A 185 3.80 -18.01 -0.20
C ALA A 185 5.32 -18.07 0.02
N THR A 186 5.93 -19.23 -0.27
CA THR A 186 7.39 -19.40 -0.28
C THR A 186 8.06 -18.50 -1.30
N ASP A 187 9.39 -18.37 -1.20
CA ASP A 187 10.19 -17.52 -2.09
C ASP A 187 9.98 -17.89 -3.57
N THR A 188 9.75 -16.87 -4.38
CA THR A 188 9.82 -16.92 -5.83
C THR A 188 11.19 -16.40 -6.27
N THR A 189 11.79 -17.06 -7.26
CA THR A 189 13.08 -16.67 -7.84
C THR A 189 13.07 -15.19 -8.21
N GLY A 190 14.10 -14.46 -7.76
CA GLY A 190 14.23 -13.04 -7.97
C GLY A 190 14.42 -12.64 -9.44
N VAL A 191 13.87 -11.50 -9.80
CA VAL A 191 14.03 -10.87 -11.12
C VAL A 191 14.59 -9.46 -10.93
N GLY A 192 15.46 -9.05 -11.86
CA GLY A 192 16.11 -7.75 -11.83
C GLY A 192 17.23 -7.62 -10.79
N THR A 193 17.74 -6.42 -10.64
CA THR A 193 18.86 -6.08 -9.75
C THR A 193 18.46 -6.23 -8.28
N ALA A 194 19.16 -7.11 -7.56
CA ALA A 194 18.98 -7.30 -6.12
C ALA A 194 19.30 -6.00 -5.35
N ARG A 195 18.39 -5.52 -4.52
CA ARG A 195 18.51 -4.23 -3.83
C ARG A 195 17.64 -4.16 -2.56
N ARG A 196 17.85 -3.15 -1.74
CA ARG A 196 17.12 -2.86 -0.51
C ARG A 196 16.67 -1.39 -0.47
N SER A 197 15.86 -1.04 0.52
CA SER A 197 15.46 0.35 0.79
C SER A 197 14.78 1.03 -0.41
N LEU A 198 14.05 0.24 -1.18
CA LEU A 198 13.22 0.62 -2.30
C LEU A 198 11.78 0.87 -1.81
N ALA A 199 10.93 1.40 -2.66
CA ALA A 199 9.51 1.54 -2.41
C ALA A 199 8.68 0.79 -3.46
N ALA A 200 7.39 0.62 -3.20
CA ALA A 200 6.47 0.01 -4.15
C ALA A 200 5.06 0.57 -3.95
N CYS A 201 4.29 0.62 -5.01
CA CYS A 201 2.87 0.98 -5.00
C CYS A 201 2.12 0.23 -6.09
N GLU A 202 0.81 0.29 -6.04
CA GLU A 202 -0.08 -0.18 -7.09
C GLU A 202 -0.18 0.87 -8.22
N TYR A 203 -0.51 0.43 -9.43
CA TYR A 203 -0.93 1.24 -10.58
C TYR A 203 -1.88 0.43 -11.47
N GLY A 204 -2.72 1.13 -12.25
CA GLY A 204 -3.65 0.51 -13.20
C GLY A 204 -4.76 -0.30 -12.54
N GLY A 205 -4.97 -0.15 -11.22
CA GLY A 205 -6.00 -0.80 -10.45
C GLY A 205 -5.78 -2.30 -10.16
N ASP A 206 -4.75 -2.92 -10.75
CA ASP A 206 -4.47 -4.36 -10.58
C ASP A 206 -3.00 -4.75 -10.72
N LYS A 207 -2.08 -3.80 -10.85
CA LYS A 207 -0.64 -4.03 -11.10
C LYS A 207 0.20 -3.30 -10.08
N GLY A 208 1.41 -3.81 -9.83
CA GLY A 208 2.36 -3.20 -8.92
C GLY A 208 3.63 -2.69 -9.62
N ILE A 209 4.36 -1.83 -8.93
CA ILE A 209 5.68 -1.36 -9.35
C ILE A 209 6.60 -1.25 -8.15
N PHE A 210 7.79 -1.86 -8.25
CA PHE A 210 8.92 -1.64 -7.34
C PHE A 210 9.83 -0.59 -7.95
N GLY A 211 10.33 0.35 -7.15
CA GLY A 211 11.21 1.41 -7.68
C GLY A 211 12.29 1.89 -6.74
N PHE A 212 13.37 2.39 -7.35
CA PHE A 212 14.49 3.00 -6.65
C PHE A 212 15.26 2.03 -5.75
N GLY A 213 15.93 2.54 -4.70
CA GLY A 213 16.63 1.74 -3.70
C GLY A 213 18.14 1.76 -3.80
N PHE A 214 18.81 0.75 -3.23
CA PHE A 214 20.26 0.68 -3.07
C PHE A 214 20.81 -0.73 -3.33
N ASP A 215 21.86 -0.84 -4.15
CA ASP A 215 22.69 -2.04 -4.28
C ASP A 215 24.14 -1.80 -3.83
N SER A 216 24.99 -1.29 -4.68
CA SER A 216 26.33 -0.75 -4.42
C SER A 216 26.37 0.78 -4.53
N GLY A 217 25.25 1.38 -4.88
CA GLY A 217 24.95 2.80 -5.01
C GLY A 217 23.45 3.02 -5.05
N ILE A 218 23.04 4.28 -5.05
CA ILE A 218 21.62 4.65 -5.15
C ILE A 218 21.08 4.37 -6.56
N LEU A 219 19.86 3.85 -6.64
CA LEU A 219 19.22 3.42 -7.87
C LEU A 219 17.93 4.20 -8.14
N GLY A 220 17.63 4.38 -9.44
CA GLY A 220 16.37 4.97 -9.91
C GLY A 220 15.56 4.03 -10.81
N MET A 221 16.02 2.79 -11.03
CA MET A 221 15.34 1.79 -11.85
C MET A 221 14.03 1.29 -11.22
N THR A 222 13.17 0.73 -12.06
CA THR A 222 11.90 0.15 -11.61
C THR A 222 11.67 -1.23 -12.20
N ASN A 223 10.79 -2.01 -11.55
CA ASN A 223 10.30 -3.30 -12.04
C ASN A 223 8.78 -3.32 -11.93
N LEU A 224 8.12 -3.54 -13.04
CA LEU A 224 6.67 -3.69 -13.08
C LEU A 224 6.27 -5.07 -12.54
N VAL A 225 5.12 -5.14 -11.90
CA VAL A 225 4.47 -6.38 -11.45
C VAL A 225 3.16 -6.50 -12.19
N SER A 226 2.96 -7.63 -12.88
CA SER A 226 1.71 -7.90 -13.57
C SER A 226 0.57 -8.22 -12.58
N ASN A 227 -0.67 -8.22 -13.06
CA ASN A 227 -1.84 -8.66 -12.29
C ASN A 227 -1.81 -10.15 -11.89
N ALA A 228 -0.86 -10.93 -12.39
CA ALA A 228 -0.58 -12.30 -11.96
C ALA A 228 0.58 -12.39 -10.94
N GLY A 229 1.12 -11.24 -10.45
CA GLY A 229 2.24 -11.19 -9.51
C GLY A 229 3.61 -11.51 -10.13
N VAL A 230 3.73 -11.42 -11.46
CA VAL A 230 5.01 -11.66 -12.15
C VAL A 230 5.79 -10.36 -12.24
N VAL A 231 7.00 -10.35 -11.67
CA VAL A 231 7.92 -9.21 -11.73
C VAL A 231 8.66 -9.20 -13.07
N ALA A 232 8.66 -8.05 -13.74
CA ALA A 232 9.39 -7.82 -14.99
C ALA A 232 10.86 -7.45 -14.71
N THR A 233 11.70 -7.53 -15.73
CA THR A 233 13.11 -7.07 -15.70
C THR A 233 13.20 -5.57 -15.44
N ASP A 234 14.41 -5.11 -15.09
CA ASP A 234 14.67 -3.70 -14.78
C ASP A 234 14.29 -2.77 -15.95
N THR A 235 13.55 -1.73 -15.61
CA THR A 235 13.28 -0.58 -16.49
C THR A 235 14.25 0.55 -16.13
N ALA A 236 14.78 1.24 -17.13
CA ALA A 236 15.75 2.31 -16.95
C ALA A 236 15.24 3.39 -15.97
N ALA A 237 16.18 3.93 -15.20
CA ALA A 237 15.92 4.97 -14.21
C ALA A 237 15.29 6.23 -14.83
N VAL A 238 14.32 6.82 -14.11
CA VAL A 238 13.73 8.13 -14.41
C VAL A 238 13.82 8.97 -13.14
N GLY A 239 14.30 10.22 -13.30
CA GLY A 239 14.47 11.14 -12.18
C GLY A 239 15.69 10.87 -11.30
N THR A 240 15.76 11.55 -10.17
CA THR A 240 16.86 11.48 -9.20
C THR A 240 16.84 10.14 -8.45
N ALA A 241 17.92 9.37 -8.58
CA ALA A 241 18.12 8.12 -7.84
C ALA A 241 18.14 8.39 -6.32
N ARG A 242 17.48 7.54 -5.54
CA ARG A 242 17.38 7.67 -4.08
C ARG A 242 16.97 6.38 -3.39
N LEU A 243 17.19 6.31 -2.07
CA LEU A 243 16.82 5.18 -1.22
C LEU A 243 15.96 5.68 -0.05
N TYR A 244 15.37 4.75 0.73
CA TYR A 244 14.51 5.03 1.89
C TYR A 244 13.36 6.01 1.59
N LEU A 245 12.88 5.97 0.37
CA LEU A 245 11.69 6.69 -0.09
C LEU A 245 10.44 5.88 0.26
N ALA A 246 9.27 6.49 0.12
CA ALA A 246 7.98 5.80 0.22
C ALA A 246 7.19 5.91 -1.09
N ALA A 247 6.15 5.10 -1.20
CA ALA A 247 5.22 5.15 -2.32
C ALA A 247 3.82 4.75 -1.89
N CYS A 248 2.81 5.29 -2.54
CA CYS A 248 1.42 4.91 -2.39
C CYS A 248 0.65 5.10 -3.70
N SER A 249 -0.56 4.59 -3.74
CA SER A 249 -1.51 4.85 -4.83
C SER A 249 -2.20 6.20 -4.65
N TYR A 250 -2.74 6.75 -5.74
CA TYR A 250 -3.62 7.91 -5.77
C TYR A 250 -4.48 7.89 -7.03
N GLY A 251 -5.59 8.62 -7.03
CA GLY A 251 -6.48 8.76 -8.19
C GLY A 251 -7.15 7.46 -8.62
N GLY A 252 -7.13 6.44 -7.75
CA GLY A 252 -7.74 5.12 -7.97
C GLY A 252 -6.94 4.17 -8.88
N ASP A 253 -6.03 4.68 -9.73
CA ASP A 253 -5.30 3.85 -10.71
C ASP A 253 -3.84 4.27 -10.94
N LYS A 254 -3.32 5.20 -10.16
CA LYS A 254 -1.98 5.79 -10.32
C LYS A 254 -1.15 5.63 -9.07
N GLY A 255 0.18 5.73 -9.20
CA GLY A 255 1.10 5.68 -8.10
C GLY A 255 1.97 6.93 -7.98
N ILE A 256 2.58 7.12 -6.81
CA ILE A 256 3.54 8.19 -6.54
C ILE A 256 4.68 7.65 -5.68
N PHE A 257 5.91 7.86 -6.12
CA PHE A 257 7.11 7.72 -5.31
C PHE A 257 7.48 9.08 -4.72
N GLY A 258 7.85 9.15 -3.45
CA GLY A 258 8.19 10.43 -2.84
C GLY A 258 9.27 10.36 -1.77
N TYR A 259 9.95 11.50 -1.60
CA TYR A 259 10.97 11.71 -0.57
C TYR A 259 12.21 10.82 -0.74
N GLY A 260 12.90 10.44 0.36
CA GLY A 260 14.10 9.62 0.35
C GLY A 260 15.38 10.45 0.44
N ASP A 261 16.54 9.79 0.39
CA ASP A 261 17.86 10.44 0.47
C ASP A 261 18.85 9.93 -0.60
N ASN A 262 20.02 10.52 -0.63
CA ASN A 262 21.10 10.21 -1.58
C ASN A 262 22.26 9.40 -0.98
N ASP A 263 22.07 8.74 0.17
CA ASP A 263 23.11 8.01 0.93
C ASP A 263 24.29 8.91 1.43
N ALA A 264 24.29 10.18 1.08
CA ALA A 264 25.27 11.18 1.54
C ALA A 264 24.68 12.17 2.55
N GLY A 265 23.47 11.91 3.05
CA GLY A 265 22.77 12.72 4.05
C GLY A 265 21.95 13.88 3.47
N THR A 266 21.73 13.94 2.15
CA THR A 266 20.80 14.89 1.55
C THR A 266 19.43 14.27 1.45
N GLU A 267 18.49 14.73 2.25
CA GLU A 267 17.10 14.32 2.21
C GLU A 267 16.31 15.12 1.18
N TYR A 268 15.47 14.43 0.42
CA TYR A 268 14.64 15.00 -0.64
C TYR A 268 13.17 15.07 -0.24
N SER A 269 12.45 16.03 -0.83
CA SER A 269 10.98 16.07 -0.87
C SER A 269 10.45 15.90 -2.30
N LEU A 270 11.31 15.54 -3.25
CA LEU A 270 10.96 15.25 -4.64
C LEU A 270 9.94 14.12 -4.75
N THR A 271 9.10 14.17 -5.78
CA THR A 271 8.18 13.08 -6.11
C THR A 271 8.25 12.71 -7.59
N ASN A 272 7.88 11.46 -7.90
CA ASN A 272 7.70 10.97 -9.26
C ASN A 272 6.32 10.32 -9.37
N LEU A 273 5.49 10.83 -10.24
CA LEU A 273 4.19 10.26 -10.53
C LEU A 273 4.33 9.00 -11.39
N VAL A 274 3.48 8.02 -11.15
CA VAL A 274 3.36 6.80 -11.94
C VAL A 274 2.00 6.80 -12.61
N SER A 275 1.97 6.71 -13.93
CA SER A 275 0.71 6.63 -14.69
C SER A 275 0.04 5.27 -14.49
N ASN A 276 -1.23 5.17 -14.87
CA ASN A 276 -1.98 3.90 -14.91
C ASN A 276 -1.42 2.84 -15.90
N ALA A 277 -0.45 3.23 -16.72
CA ALA A 277 0.32 2.31 -17.57
C ALA A 277 1.68 1.92 -16.96
N GLY A 278 1.98 2.32 -15.70
CA GLY A 278 3.25 2.04 -15.01
C GLY A 278 4.42 2.89 -15.49
N VAL A 279 4.17 4.00 -16.19
CA VAL A 279 5.22 4.92 -16.64
C VAL A 279 5.55 5.92 -15.55
N VAL A 280 6.81 5.92 -15.10
CA VAL A 280 7.31 6.88 -14.10
C VAL A 280 7.66 8.20 -14.79
N ALA A 281 7.12 9.29 -14.27
CA ALA A 281 7.42 10.66 -14.75
C ALA A 281 8.73 11.19 -14.14
N SER A 282 9.28 12.25 -14.75
CA SER A 282 10.41 13.01 -14.20
C SER A 282 10.06 13.61 -12.83
N ASP A 283 11.12 14.07 -12.12
CA ASP A 283 10.97 14.67 -10.80
C ASP A 283 10.00 15.86 -10.81
N VAL A 284 9.09 15.85 -9.85
CA VAL A 284 8.27 17.01 -9.47
C VAL A 284 8.96 17.71 -8.30
N THR A 285 8.99 19.03 -8.34
CA THR A 285 9.58 19.86 -7.29
C THR A 285 8.99 19.49 -5.93
N GLY A 286 9.84 19.26 -4.95
CA GLY A 286 9.48 18.83 -3.63
C GLY A 286 8.59 19.83 -2.87
N VAL A 287 7.69 19.30 -2.06
CA VAL A 287 6.85 20.05 -1.14
C VAL A 287 7.08 19.53 0.27
N GLY A 288 7.12 20.45 1.23
CA GLY A 288 7.35 20.13 2.63
C GLY A 288 8.83 19.82 2.95
N THR A 289 9.05 19.31 4.15
CA THR A 289 10.38 18.98 4.68
C THR A 289 10.91 17.70 4.05
N GLY A 290 12.11 17.79 3.44
CA GLY A 290 12.84 16.62 2.94
C GLY A 290 13.09 15.62 4.06
N ARG A 291 12.85 14.32 3.82
CA ARG A 291 13.05 13.25 4.79
C ARG A 291 13.13 11.87 4.14
N SER A 292 13.70 10.93 4.87
CA SER A 292 13.88 9.54 4.47
C SER A 292 13.32 8.57 5.51
N HIS A 293 13.30 7.27 5.24
CA HIS A 293 12.76 6.22 6.14
C HIS A 293 11.31 6.44 6.58
N LEU A 294 10.53 7.10 5.75
CA LEU A 294 9.11 7.36 5.93
C LEU A 294 8.28 6.22 5.34
N ALA A 295 6.99 6.25 5.60
CA ALA A 295 6.03 5.34 4.97
C ALA A 295 4.92 6.12 4.25
N ALA A 296 4.15 5.43 3.42
CA ALA A 296 2.99 6.01 2.74
C ALA A 296 1.91 4.94 2.54
N CYS A 297 0.65 5.37 2.53
CA CYS A 297 -0.50 4.55 2.17
C CYS A 297 -1.57 5.41 1.47
N GLU A 298 -2.56 4.74 0.92
CA GLU A 298 -3.77 5.39 0.40
C GLU A 298 -4.75 5.68 1.54
N TYR A 299 -5.64 6.65 1.35
CA TYR A 299 -6.81 6.93 2.18
C TYR A 299 -7.91 7.57 1.32
N GLY A 300 -9.17 7.51 1.79
CA GLY A 300 -10.30 8.11 1.09
C GLY A 300 -10.46 7.60 -0.34
N SER A 301 -10.09 6.36 -0.60
CA SER A 301 -10.22 5.63 -1.86
C SER A 301 -9.37 6.13 -3.04
N THR A 302 -8.88 7.37 -3.01
CA THR A 302 -8.19 7.97 -4.18
C THR A 302 -7.05 8.91 -3.80
N LYS A 303 -6.75 9.05 -2.52
CA LYS A 303 -5.76 10.00 -2.00
C LYS A 303 -4.65 9.26 -1.28
N GLY A 304 -3.46 9.85 -1.24
CA GLY A 304 -2.31 9.29 -0.54
C GLY A 304 -1.87 10.13 0.64
N ILE A 305 -1.10 9.53 1.53
CA ILE A 305 -0.46 10.21 2.65
C ILE A 305 0.96 9.68 2.83
N PHE A 306 1.93 10.60 2.88
CA PHE A 306 3.29 10.33 3.34
C PHE A 306 3.40 10.70 4.81
N GLY A 307 4.04 9.86 5.64
CA GLY A 307 4.14 10.16 7.06
C GLY A 307 5.42 9.68 7.73
N TYR A 308 5.78 10.38 8.82
CA TYR A 308 6.91 10.07 9.68
C TYR A 308 8.27 10.26 8.99
N GLY A 309 9.33 9.58 9.45
CA GLY A 309 10.64 9.58 8.82
C GLY A 309 11.81 9.90 9.76
N MET A 310 13.02 9.99 9.17
CA MET A 310 14.28 10.22 9.91
C MET A 310 14.24 11.48 10.78
N THR A 311 15.11 11.46 11.78
CA THR A 311 15.12 12.31 12.97
C THR A 311 13.85 12.19 13.82
N THR A 312 13.16 11.04 13.71
CA THR A 312 11.96 10.69 14.51
C THR A 312 10.83 11.70 14.36
N LEU A 313 10.53 12.05 13.10
CA LEU A 313 9.42 12.95 12.77
C LEU A 313 8.08 12.19 12.85
N SER A 314 6.99 12.93 13.10
CA SER A 314 5.62 12.43 13.04
C SER A 314 4.75 13.24 12.07
N MET A 315 5.33 14.22 11.36
CA MET A 315 4.62 15.04 10.37
C MET A 315 4.13 14.19 9.18
N THR A 316 3.11 14.69 8.50
CA THR A 316 2.54 14.06 7.31
C THR A 316 2.35 15.05 6.18
N ASN A 317 2.25 14.53 4.94
CA ASN A 317 1.86 15.29 3.75
C ASN A 317 0.77 14.51 3.02
N LEU A 318 -0.35 15.17 2.81
CA LEU A 318 -1.46 14.60 2.05
C LEU A 318 -1.17 14.68 0.55
N VAL A 319 -1.61 13.70 -0.19
CA VAL A 319 -1.57 13.64 -1.65
C VAL A 319 -3.00 13.66 -2.16
N SER A 320 -3.32 14.60 -3.05
CA SER A 320 -4.65 14.67 -3.66
C SER A 320 -4.86 13.54 -4.69
N ASP A 321 -6.09 13.36 -5.14
CA ASP A 321 -6.48 12.49 -6.26
C ASP A 321 -5.83 12.87 -7.61
N ALA A 322 -5.27 14.08 -7.71
CA ALA A 322 -4.47 14.54 -8.84
C ALA A 322 -2.95 14.33 -8.65
N GLY A 323 -2.51 13.70 -7.55
CA GLY A 323 -1.09 13.48 -7.24
C GLY A 323 -0.35 14.71 -6.74
N VAL A 324 -1.07 15.74 -6.27
CA VAL A 324 -0.46 16.96 -5.72
C VAL A 324 -0.20 16.77 -4.23
N VAL A 325 1.07 16.92 -3.84
CA VAL A 325 1.49 16.84 -2.43
C VAL A 325 1.23 18.16 -1.73
N ALA A 326 0.56 18.11 -0.58
CA ALA A 326 0.32 19.28 0.27
C ALA A 326 1.51 19.58 1.19
N THR A 327 1.54 20.77 1.79
CA THR A 327 2.53 21.18 2.79
C THR A 327 2.45 20.31 4.04
N ASP A 328 3.50 20.36 4.89
CA ASP A 328 3.58 19.60 6.13
C ASP A 328 2.37 19.85 7.04
N VAL A 329 1.78 18.74 7.51
CA VAL A 329 0.77 18.73 8.58
C VAL A 329 1.48 18.38 9.89
N THR A 330 1.14 19.07 10.96
CA THR A 330 1.69 18.82 12.30
C THR A 330 1.53 17.36 12.68
N GLY A 331 2.61 16.75 13.13
CA GLY A 331 2.66 15.34 13.47
C GLY A 331 1.79 14.95 14.65
N VAL A 332 1.29 13.73 14.61
CA VAL A 332 0.51 13.09 15.68
C VAL A 332 1.21 11.81 16.11
N GLY A 333 1.19 11.53 17.41
CA GLY A 333 1.80 10.35 18.01
C GLY A 333 3.32 10.41 18.09
N THR A 334 3.92 9.27 18.40
CA THR A 334 5.38 9.12 18.58
C THR A 334 6.11 9.21 17.26
N GLY A 335 6.99 10.20 17.12
CA GLY A 335 7.87 10.34 15.96
C GLY A 335 8.80 9.12 15.82
N ARG A 336 8.87 8.56 14.62
CA ARG A 336 9.64 7.36 14.29
C ARG A 336 10.01 7.25 12.82
N ASN A 337 10.93 6.36 12.52
CA ASN A 337 11.40 6.09 11.17
C ASN A 337 11.39 4.58 10.88
N SER A 338 11.74 4.18 9.66
CA SER A 338 11.81 2.76 9.25
C SER A 338 10.54 1.97 9.55
N LEU A 339 9.40 2.63 9.45
CA LEU A 339 8.07 2.08 9.62
C LEU A 339 7.50 1.63 8.27
N ALA A 340 6.34 0.98 8.28
CA ALA A 340 5.57 0.66 7.08
C ALA A 340 4.14 1.21 7.19
N ALA A 341 3.42 1.21 6.07
CA ALA A 341 2.01 1.59 6.02
C ALA A 341 1.28 0.82 4.93
N CYS A 342 0.00 0.58 5.13
CA CYS A 342 -0.92 0.05 4.13
C CYS A 342 -2.32 0.62 4.37
N SER A 343 -3.20 0.41 3.40
CA SER A 343 -4.61 0.79 3.52
C SER A 343 -5.45 -0.43 3.90
N PHE A 344 -6.69 -0.18 4.31
CA PHE A 344 -7.70 -1.18 4.68
C PHE A 344 -9.08 -0.54 4.68
N ASN A 345 -10.17 -1.34 4.78
CA ASN A 345 -11.60 -0.96 4.83
C ASN A 345 -12.22 -0.58 3.49
#